data_b0d7429424c2d0d95bd048700dc38e6d
#
_entry.id   b0d7429424c2d0d95bd048700dc38e6d
#
_cell.length_a   1.000
_cell.length_b   1.000
_cell.length_c   1.000
_cell.angle_alpha   90.00
_cell.angle_beta   90.00
_cell.angle_gamma   90.00
#
_symmetry.space_group_name_H-M   'P 1'
#
loop_
_entity.id
_entity.type
_entity.pdbx_description
1 polymer ?
#
loop_
_entity_poly.entity_id
_entity_poly.type
_entity_poly.pdbx_seq_one_letter_code
_entity_poly.pdbx_strand_id
1 'polypeptide(L)'
;MIGTPEILLRKMFDSAVNVASPKLSLRHHLPPSPMGRTIIVGAGKAAAAMAQAVEAEWDDIGRAGELEGLVITRYGHSLETRWIEVVEAAHPVPDAAGVSAAARILESVTGLGPDDLVLCLLSGGGSALLTLPIEGISLDEKRVVTRDLLNCGATISEINAIRKHLSAIKGGRLAAAAFPAQTVTLAISDVPGDDPAIIASGPTVADPSTLADANYVIEKYQIELPPAVQMVLGRKSSETPKAGDPLLQRASVRLIVTPQEALEA
;
A
#
# COMPACT_ATOMS: atom_id res chain seq x y z
N MET A 1 -20.86 18.30 34.87
CA MET A 1 -20.69 16.97 35.52
C MET A 1 -19.65 16.20 34.71
N ILE A 2 -18.52 15.90 35.33
CA ILE A 2 -17.49 15.05 34.75
C ILE A 2 -18.11 13.65 34.71
N GLY A 3 -18.31 13.09 33.52
CA GLY A 3 -18.87 11.75 33.35
C GLY A 3 -18.04 10.69 34.06
N THR A 4 -18.61 9.46 34.21
CA THR A 4 -17.83 8.35 34.77
C THR A 4 -16.56 8.11 33.96
N PRO A 5 -15.49 7.54 34.55
CA PRO A 5 -14.25 7.22 33.82
C PRO A 5 -14.50 6.45 32.51
N GLU A 6 -15.48 5.57 32.49
CA GLU A 6 -15.86 4.82 31.29
C GLU A 6 -16.38 5.76 30.18
N ILE A 7 -17.24 6.72 30.51
CA ILE A 7 -17.76 7.69 29.53
C ILE A 7 -16.62 8.55 28.96
N LEU A 8 -15.66 8.94 29.79
CA LEU A 8 -14.50 9.69 29.35
C LEU A 8 -13.63 8.87 28.39
N LEU A 9 -13.28 7.64 28.75
CA LEU A 9 -12.49 6.74 27.90
C LEU A 9 -13.17 6.45 26.56
N ARG A 10 -14.48 6.23 26.55
CA ARG A 10 -15.24 6.06 25.29
C ARG A 10 -15.17 7.31 24.41
N LYS A 11 -15.35 8.49 24.98
CA LYS A 11 -15.25 9.75 24.23
C LYS A 11 -13.85 9.96 23.65
N MET A 12 -12.80 9.69 24.42
CA MET A 12 -11.42 9.75 23.91
C MET A 12 -11.19 8.77 22.77
N PHE A 13 -11.65 7.54 22.92
CA PHE A 13 -11.58 6.53 21.85
C PHE A 13 -12.35 6.97 20.60
N ASP A 14 -13.60 7.44 20.77
CA ASP A 14 -14.43 7.90 19.65
C ASP A 14 -13.80 9.11 18.94
N SER A 15 -13.17 10.02 19.70
CA SER A 15 -12.44 11.17 19.14
C SER A 15 -11.27 10.70 18.24
N ALA A 16 -10.43 9.83 18.76
CA ALA A 16 -9.30 9.28 18.03
C ALA A 16 -9.74 8.52 16.75
N VAL A 17 -10.80 7.70 16.84
CA VAL A 17 -11.35 6.97 15.70
C VAL A 17 -11.95 7.91 14.66
N ASN A 18 -12.64 8.97 15.10
CA ASN A 18 -13.25 9.95 14.18
C ASN A 18 -12.21 10.70 13.36
N VAL A 19 -11.10 11.12 13.97
CA VAL A 19 -9.98 11.78 13.24
C VAL A 19 -9.40 10.82 12.20
N ALA A 20 -9.26 9.54 12.54
CA ALA A 20 -8.77 8.52 11.63
C ALA A 20 -9.79 8.07 10.56
N SER A 21 -11.02 8.59 10.61
CA SER A 21 -12.07 8.19 9.66
C SER A 21 -11.80 8.74 8.26
N PRO A 22 -11.67 7.88 7.23
CA PRO A 22 -11.47 8.33 5.86
C PRO A 22 -12.56 9.29 5.36
N LYS A 23 -13.80 9.08 5.80
CA LYS A 23 -14.95 9.92 5.45
C LYS A 23 -14.78 11.39 5.86
N LEU A 24 -14.05 11.66 6.93
CA LEU A 24 -13.85 13.01 7.44
C LEU A 24 -12.53 13.63 6.97
N SER A 25 -11.48 12.83 6.87
CA SER A 25 -10.13 13.30 6.61
C SER A 25 -9.76 13.36 5.12
N LEU A 26 -10.26 12.43 4.30
CA LEU A 26 -9.75 12.21 2.94
C LEU A 26 -10.05 13.39 1.98
N ARG A 27 -11.23 14.03 2.09
CA ARG A 27 -11.68 15.08 1.16
C ARG A 27 -10.68 16.23 0.96
N HIS A 28 -9.96 16.61 2.01
CA HIS A 28 -9.02 17.73 1.97
C HIS A 28 -7.68 17.39 1.29
N HIS A 29 -7.45 16.11 0.99
CA HIS A 29 -6.23 15.60 0.41
C HIS A 29 -6.39 15.11 -1.03
N LEU A 30 -7.62 15.14 -1.55
CA LEU A 30 -7.87 14.72 -2.93
C LEU A 30 -7.17 15.65 -3.92
N PRO A 31 -6.55 15.11 -4.98
CA PRO A 31 -6.07 15.93 -6.09
C PRO A 31 -7.26 16.43 -6.92
N PRO A 32 -7.06 17.50 -7.72
CA PRO A 32 -8.04 17.89 -8.72
C PRO A 32 -8.28 16.73 -9.71
N SER A 33 -9.50 16.65 -10.22
CA SER A 33 -9.85 15.65 -11.22
C SER A 33 -9.02 15.84 -12.51
N PRO A 34 -8.48 14.75 -13.09
CA PRO A 34 -7.66 14.82 -14.29
C PRO A 34 -8.50 15.12 -15.55
N MET A 35 -7.83 15.39 -16.66
CA MET A 35 -8.47 15.45 -17.98
C MET A 35 -8.73 14.04 -18.55
N GLY A 36 -7.94 13.06 -18.16
CA GLY A 36 -8.05 11.65 -18.53
C GLY A 36 -8.84 10.82 -17.51
N ARG A 37 -8.50 9.55 -17.41
CA ARG A 37 -9.13 8.57 -16.51
C ARG A 37 -8.66 8.74 -15.07
N THR A 38 -9.50 8.34 -14.11
CA THR A 38 -9.13 8.23 -12.69
C THR A 38 -9.17 6.78 -12.27
N ILE A 39 -7.99 6.20 -12.05
CA ILE A 39 -7.83 4.81 -11.64
C ILE A 39 -7.59 4.77 -10.13
N ILE A 40 -8.49 4.13 -9.39
CA ILE A 40 -8.38 3.95 -7.95
C ILE A 40 -7.78 2.58 -7.67
N VAL A 41 -6.67 2.56 -6.94
CA VAL A 41 -6.02 1.33 -6.49
C VAL A 41 -5.65 1.44 -5.02
N GLY A 42 -5.36 0.33 -4.38
CA GLY A 42 -4.87 0.41 -3.00
C GLY A 42 -5.05 -0.84 -2.19
N ALA A 43 -4.57 -0.81 -0.95
CA ALA A 43 -4.71 -1.91 -0.03
C ALA A 43 -4.57 -1.47 1.44
N GLY A 44 -5.30 -2.15 2.30
CA GLY A 44 -5.23 -1.95 3.75
C GLY A 44 -6.57 -2.21 4.43
N LYS A 45 -6.55 -2.25 5.76
CA LYS A 45 -7.76 -2.51 6.56
C LYS A 45 -8.84 -1.44 6.37
N ALA A 46 -8.46 -0.21 6.04
CA ALA A 46 -9.38 0.90 5.77
C ALA A 46 -9.58 1.17 4.26
N ALA A 47 -9.01 0.36 3.35
CA ALA A 47 -9.05 0.63 1.91
C ALA A 47 -10.48 0.72 1.35
N ALA A 48 -11.41 -0.13 1.81
CA ALA A 48 -12.81 -0.07 1.42
C ALA A 48 -13.50 1.25 1.87
N ALA A 49 -13.24 1.68 3.12
CA ALA A 49 -13.78 2.95 3.63
C ALA A 49 -13.17 4.17 2.91
N MET A 50 -11.89 4.09 2.53
CA MET A 50 -11.24 5.12 1.72
C MET A 50 -11.86 5.17 0.31
N ALA A 51 -12.13 4.01 -0.32
CA ALA A 51 -12.79 3.94 -1.62
C ALA A 51 -14.20 4.57 -1.57
N GLN A 52 -15.01 4.24 -0.55
CA GLN A 52 -16.32 4.88 -0.36
C GLN A 52 -16.22 6.40 -0.20
N ALA A 53 -15.22 6.88 0.54
CA ALA A 53 -15.01 8.31 0.73
C ALA A 53 -14.63 9.01 -0.59
N VAL A 54 -13.79 8.36 -1.43
CA VAL A 54 -13.47 8.86 -2.76
C VAL A 54 -14.73 8.92 -3.64
N GLU A 55 -15.53 7.86 -3.68
CA GLU A 55 -16.77 7.84 -4.48
C GLU A 55 -17.73 8.97 -4.08
N ALA A 56 -17.89 9.21 -2.77
CA ALA A 56 -18.76 10.27 -2.27
C ALA A 56 -18.29 11.66 -2.72
N GLU A 57 -16.99 11.95 -2.65
CA GLU A 57 -16.44 13.25 -3.06
C GLU A 57 -16.48 13.44 -4.59
N TRP A 58 -16.32 12.37 -5.39
CA TRP A 58 -16.49 12.44 -6.85
C TRP A 58 -17.95 12.58 -7.26
N ASP A 59 -18.89 12.00 -6.48
CA ASP A 59 -20.33 12.16 -6.69
C ASP A 59 -20.77 13.60 -6.45
N ASP A 60 -20.25 14.25 -5.40
CA ASP A 60 -20.51 15.65 -5.06
C ASP A 60 -20.12 16.63 -6.18
N ILE A 61 -19.12 16.30 -6.98
CA ILE A 61 -18.70 17.09 -8.15
C ILE A 61 -19.27 16.56 -9.49
N GLY A 62 -20.16 15.57 -9.44
CA GLY A 62 -20.84 15.00 -10.60
C GLY A 62 -19.97 14.14 -11.52
N ARG A 63 -18.84 13.61 -11.01
CA ARG A 63 -17.87 12.82 -11.78
C ARG A 63 -17.68 11.38 -11.28
N ALA A 64 -18.52 10.90 -10.38
CA ALA A 64 -18.36 9.57 -9.79
C ALA A 64 -18.36 8.44 -10.82
N GLY A 65 -19.15 8.54 -11.88
CA GLY A 65 -19.17 7.54 -12.96
C GLY A 65 -17.90 7.47 -13.82
N GLU A 66 -16.92 8.33 -13.57
CA GLU A 66 -15.61 8.32 -14.23
C GLU A 66 -14.54 7.56 -13.42
N LEU A 67 -14.90 7.05 -12.22
CA LEU A 67 -14.02 6.25 -11.40
C LEU A 67 -14.02 4.80 -11.86
N GLU A 68 -12.84 4.20 -11.90
CA GLU A 68 -12.64 2.77 -12.10
C GLU A 68 -11.48 2.27 -11.24
N GLY A 69 -11.43 1.00 -10.98
CA GLY A 69 -10.33 0.39 -10.23
C GLY A 69 -10.76 -0.59 -9.17
N LEU A 70 -9.80 -1.01 -8.34
CA LEU A 70 -10.05 -1.91 -7.24
C LEU A 70 -9.13 -1.64 -6.05
N VAL A 71 -9.63 -1.94 -4.85
CA VAL A 71 -8.87 -1.92 -3.60
C VAL A 71 -8.94 -3.27 -2.91
N ILE A 72 -7.90 -3.60 -2.14
CA ILE A 72 -7.81 -4.86 -1.40
C ILE A 72 -7.97 -4.58 0.09
N THR A 73 -8.93 -5.22 0.73
CA THR A 73 -9.10 -5.19 2.18
C THR A 73 -9.03 -6.59 2.78
N ARG A 74 -9.00 -6.70 4.11
CA ARG A 74 -9.02 -8.00 4.75
C ARG A 74 -10.44 -8.58 4.78
N TYR A 75 -10.55 -9.91 4.88
CA TYR A 75 -11.83 -10.58 5.05
C TYR A 75 -12.68 -9.98 6.19
N GLY A 76 -13.99 -9.79 5.92
CA GLY A 76 -14.95 -9.20 6.84
C GLY A 76 -14.85 -7.67 6.97
N HIS A 77 -14.10 -7.00 6.08
CA HIS A 77 -13.96 -5.53 6.05
C HIS A 77 -14.37 -4.90 4.72
N SER A 78 -15.04 -5.65 3.86
CA SER A 78 -15.65 -5.09 2.65
C SER A 78 -16.74 -4.10 3.01
N LEU A 79 -16.85 -3.05 2.20
CA LEU A 79 -17.94 -2.09 2.23
C LEU A 79 -18.54 -1.98 0.82
N GLU A 80 -19.80 -1.67 0.72
CA GLU A 80 -20.46 -1.44 -0.56
C GLU A 80 -19.89 -0.20 -1.25
N THR A 81 -19.50 -0.36 -2.51
CA THR A 81 -19.01 0.66 -3.44
C THR A 81 -19.79 0.55 -4.74
N ARG A 82 -19.82 1.60 -5.55
CA ARG A 82 -20.59 1.63 -6.82
C ARG A 82 -19.70 1.43 -8.04
N TRP A 83 -18.52 1.99 -8.03
CA TRP A 83 -17.59 2.04 -9.18
C TRP A 83 -16.23 1.38 -8.89
N ILE A 84 -15.81 1.40 -7.63
CA ILE A 84 -14.53 0.83 -7.20
C ILE A 84 -14.78 -0.57 -6.65
N GLU A 85 -14.20 -1.59 -7.26
CA GLU A 85 -14.29 -2.95 -6.74
C GLU A 85 -13.55 -3.10 -5.42
N VAL A 86 -14.15 -3.78 -4.45
CA VAL A 86 -13.51 -4.14 -3.19
C VAL A 86 -13.26 -5.65 -3.17
N VAL A 87 -11.98 -6.04 -3.14
CA VAL A 87 -11.57 -7.44 -3.04
C VAL A 87 -11.11 -7.74 -1.63
N GLU A 88 -11.59 -8.84 -1.06
CA GLU A 88 -11.15 -9.32 0.24
C GLU A 88 -10.01 -10.33 0.11
N ALA A 89 -9.01 -10.23 1.00
CA ALA A 89 -7.86 -11.12 1.03
C ALA A 89 -7.38 -11.38 2.47
N ALA A 90 -6.52 -12.37 2.64
CA ALA A 90 -6.01 -12.74 3.96
C ALA A 90 -4.99 -11.75 4.52
N HIS A 91 -5.09 -11.53 5.82
CA HIS A 91 -4.16 -10.74 6.62
C HIS A 91 -4.03 -11.38 8.02
N PRO A 92 -2.86 -11.54 8.63
CA PRO A 92 -1.55 -11.00 8.21
C PRO A 92 -0.75 -11.86 7.22
N VAL A 93 -1.17 -13.10 6.94
CA VAL A 93 -0.49 -13.99 5.99
C VAL A 93 -1.17 -13.85 4.62
N PRO A 94 -0.46 -13.44 3.55
CA PRO A 94 -1.03 -13.26 2.23
C PRO A 94 -1.63 -14.56 1.65
N ASP A 95 -2.64 -14.45 0.80
CA ASP A 95 -3.26 -15.57 0.09
C ASP A 95 -3.33 -15.35 -1.44
N ALA A 96 -3.90 -16.32 -2.15
CA ALA A 96 -4.04 -16.26 -3.59
C ALA A 96 -5.00 -15.15 -4.06
N ALA A 97 -6.01 -14.81 -3.25
CA ALA A 97 -6.93 -13.72 -3.55
C ALA A 97 -6.18 -12.37 -3.59
N GLY A 98 -5.30 -12.12 -2.59
CA GLY A 98 -4.44 -10.94 -2.58
C GLY A 98 -3.48 -10.87 -3.77
N VAL A 99 -2.89 -12.02 -4.17
CA VAL A 99 -2.01 -12.07 -5.37
C VAL A 99 -2.79 -11.73 -6.63
N SER A 100 -3.95 -12.34 -6.83
CA SER A 100 -4.80 -12.10 -8.00
C SER A 100 -5.24 -10.64 -8.10
N ALA A 101 -5.70 -10.07 -6.98
CA ALA A 101 -6.11 -8.68 -6.92
C ALA A 101 -4.93 -7.72 -7.17
N ALA A 102 -3.74 -7.98 -6.58
CA ALA A 102 -2.55 -7.16 -6.81
C ALA A 102 -2.04 -7.22 -8.26
N ALA A 103 -2.20 -8.37 -8.94
CA ALA A 103 -1.90 -8.49 -10.37
C ALA A 103 -2.84 -7.61 -11.21
N ARG A 104 -4.14 -7.63 -10.92
CA ARG A 104 -5.14 -6.77 -11.57
C ARG A 104 -4.89 -5.29 -11.31
N ILE A 105 -4.47 -4.92 -10.10
CA ILE A 105 -4.04 -3.54 -9.79
C ILE A 105 -2.87 -3.15 -10.69
N LEU A 106 -1.83 -3.96 -10.79
CA LEU A 106 -0.66 -3.65 -11.61
C LEU A 106 -1.04 -3.52 -13.10
N GLU A 107 -1.91 -4.39 -13.59
CA GLU A 107 -2.42 -4.35 -14.96
C GLU A 107 -3.22 -3.07 -15.21
N SER A 108 -4.12 -2.66 -14.30
CA SER A 108 -4.98 -1.50 -14.46
C SER A 108 -4.22 -0.16 -14.53
N VAL A 109 -3.03 -0.08 -13.97
CA VAL A 109 -2.19 1.13 -14.01
C VAL A 109 -1.16 1.10 -15.14
N THR A 110 -1.03 0.00 -15.87
CA THR A 110 -0.06 -0.14 -16.96
C THR A 110 -0.60 0.47 -18.25
N GLY A 111 0.22 1.26 -18.96
CA GLY A 111 -0.15 1.86 -20.25
C GLY A 111 -1.05 3.10 -20.16
N LEU A 112 -1.13 3.71 -18.98
CA LEU A 112 -1.82 4.99 -18.78
C LEU A 112 -1.08 6.15 -19.46
N GLY A 113 -1.81 7.22 -19.76
CA GLY A 113 -1.29 8.44 -20.38
C GLY A 113 -0.93 9.54 -19.36
N PRO A 114 -0.29 10.63 -19.82
CA PRO A 114 0.12 11.72 -18.93
C PRO A 114 -1.07 12.54 -18.36
N ASP A 115 -2.25 12.42 -18.94
CA ASP A 115 -3.48 13.09 -18.50
C ASP A 115 -4.30 12.24 -17.54
N ASP A 116 -3.88 10.97 -17.29
CA ASP A 116 -4.53 10.06 -16.36
C ASP A 116 -4.01 10.26 -14.92
N LEU A 117 -4.84 9.88 -13.95
CA LEU A 117 -4.55 9.91 -12.53
C LEU A 117 -4.68 8.50 -11.94
N VAL A 118 -3.66 8.06 -11.24
CA VAL A 118 -3.73 6.92 -10.31
C VAL A 118 -3.85 7.46 -8.89
N LEU A 119 -4.96 7.19 -8.22
CA LEU A 119 -5.16 7.49 -6.81
C LEU A 119 -4.96 6.21 -6.00
N CYS A 120 -3.83 6.14 -5.28
CA CYS A 120 -3.45 4.97 -4.50
C CYS A 120 -3.85 5.15 -3.03
N LEU A 121 -4.75 4.29 -2.53
CA LEU A 121 -5.32 4.35 -1.18
C LEU A 121 -4.63 3.31 -0.29
N LEU A 122 -3.82 3.76 0.66
CA LEU A 122 -3.05 2.88 1.53
C LEU A 122 -3.42 3.06 3.00
N SER A 123 -3.46 1.94 3.74
CA SER A 123 -3.64 1.95 5.18
C SER A 123 -2.98 0.73 5.83
N GLY A 124 -3.08 0.62 7.15
CA GLY A 124 -2.51 -0.47 7.93
C GLY A 124 -2.86 -1.85 7.39
N GLY A 125 -1.87 -2.74 7.34
CA GLY A 125 -2.00 -4.09 6.78
C GLY A 125 -1.74 -4.20 5.27
N GLY A 126 -1.55 -3.08 4.57
CA GLY A 126 -1.32 -3.05 3.12
C GLY A 126 -0.13 -3.90 2.66
N SER A 127 0.90 -4.07 3.49
CA SER A 127 2.06 -4.91 3.15
C SER A 127 1.72 -6.39 2.92
N ALA A 128 0.72 -6.92 3.62
CA ALA A 128 0.27 -8.30 3.42
C ALA A 128 -0.79 -8.38 2.30
N LEU A 129 -1.73 -7.45 2.28
CA LEU A 129 -2.83 -7.42 1.33
C LEU A 129 -2.38 -7.15 -0.11
N LEU A 130 -1.52 -6.13 -0.32
CA LEU A 130 -0.93 -5.81 -1.62
C LEU A 130 0.30 -6.71 -1.88
N THR A 131 0.07 -7.99 -2.10
CA THR A 131 1.14 -8.95 -2.32
C THR A 131 1.15 -9.44 -3.75
N LEU A 132 2.29 -9.25 -4.43
CA LEU A 132 2.53 -9.79 -5.78
C LEU A 132 3.99 -10.24 -5.84
N PRO A 133 4.26 -11.54 -5.84
CA PRO A 133 5.62 -12.04 -6.04
C PRO A 133 6.19 -11.55 -7.36
N ILE A 134 7.49 -11.22 -7.36
CA ILE A 134 8.20 -10.93 -8.62
C ILE A 134 8.26 -12.19 -9.49
N GLU A 135 8.37 -12.01 -10.80
CA GLU A 135 8.46 -13.11 -11.75
C GLU A 135 9.59 -14.10 -11.40
N GLY A 136 9.25 -15.36 -11.39
CA GLY A 136 10.17 -16.47 -11.12
C GLY A 136 10.09 -17.02 -9.70
N ILE A 137 9.26 -16.45 -8.81
CA ILE A 137 9.00 -17.03 -7.49
C ILE A 137 7.50 -17.16 -7.22
N SER A 138 7.16 -18.17 -6.44
CA SER A 138 5.79 -18.41 -5.97
C SER A 138 5.45 -17.62 -4.71
N LEU A 139 4.16 -17.54 -4.39
CA LEU A 139 3.70 -17.00 -3.12
C LEU A 139 4.22 -17.81 -1.92
N ASP A 140 4.29 -19.14 -2.05
CA ASP A 140 4.74 -20.00 -0.97
C ASP A 140 6.23 -19.83 -0.68
N GLU A 141 7.07 -19.70 -1.70
CA GLU A 141 8.49 -19.38 -1.52
C GLU A 141 8.66 -18.02 -0.83
N LYS A 142 7.87 -17.01 -1.21
CA LYS A 142 7.88 -15.70 -0.55
C LYS A 142 7.42 -15.79 0.91
N ARG A 143 6.43 -16.64 1.22
CA ARG A 143 5.96 -16.88 2.60
C ARG A 143 7.04 -17.56 3.44
N VAL A 144 7.73 -18.56 2.90
CA VAL A 144 8.84 -19.24 3.58
C VAL A 144 9.90 -18.23 4.00
N VAL A 145 10.44 -17.45 3.06
CA VAL A 145 11.46 -16.43 3.34
C VAL A 145 10.95 -15.39 4.37
N THR A 146 9.70 -14.94 4.24
CA THR A 146 9.14 -13.97 5.20
C THR A 146 9.04 -14.55 6.61
N ARG A 147 8.62 -15.80 6.76
CA ARG A 147 8.54 -16.49 8.03
C ARG A 147 9.92 -16.65 8.68
N ASP A 148 10.92 -17.03 7.89
CA ASP A 148 12.26 -17.27 8.39
C ASP A 148 12.93 -15.96 8.84
N LEU A 149 12.67 -14.83 8.13
CA LEU A 149 13.04 -13.48 8.55
C LEU A 149 12.40 -13.05 9.88
N LEU A 150 11.13 -13.37 10.09
CA LEU A 150 10.45 -13.09 11.35
C LEU A 150 11.02 -13.91 12.49
N ASN A 151 11.36 -15.17 12.24
CA ASN A 151 11.88 -16.10 13.25
C ASN A 151 13.32 -15.80 13.67
N CYS A 152 14.15 -15.23 12.77
CA CYS A 152 15.55 -14.90 13.09
C CYS A 152 15.72 -13.56 13.85
N GLY A 153 14.63 -12.81 14.05
CA GLY A 153 14.68 -11.53 14.75
C GLY A 153 15.20 -10.37 13.89
N ALA A 154 15.09 -10.47 12.56
CA ALA A 154 15.41 -9.36 11.66
C ALA A 154 14.53 -8.14 11.96
N THR A 155 15.09 -6.94 11.85
CA THR A 155 14.35 -5.70 12.04
C THR A 155 13.33 -5.50 10.92
N ILE A 156 12.32 -4.66 11.16
CA ILE A 156 11.29 -4.39 10.14
C ILE A 156 11.88 -3.79 8.85
N SER A 157 12.94 -2.98 8.96
CA SER A 157 13.65 -2.41 7.83
C SER A 157 14.36 -3.48 7.01
N GLU A 158 15.03 -4.44 7.65
CA GLU A 158 15.69 -5.57 7.00
C GLU A 158 14.67 -6.50 6.32
N ILE A 159 13.57 -6.81 7.01
CA ILE A 159 12.46 -7.59 6.42
C ILE A 159 11.90 -6.88 5.19
N ASN A 160 11.69 -5.57 5.27
CA ASN A 160 11.14 -4.80 4.14
C ASN A 160 12.11 -4.69 2.96
N ALA A 161 13.43 -4.61 3.18
CA ALA A 161 14.41 -4.66 2.10
C ALA A 161 14.22 -5.91 1.23
N ILE A 162 14.11 -7.09 1.85
CA ILE A 162 13.89 -8.35 1.13
C ILE A 162 12.48 -8.39 0.51
N ARG A 163 11.42 -8.00 1.25
CA ARG A 163 10.04 -8.03 0.77
C ARG A 163 9.84 -7.19 -0.49
N LYS A 164 10.51 -6.04 -0.59
CA LYS A 164 10.44 -5.14 -1.75
C LYS A 164 11.12 -5.77 -2.95
N HIS A 165 12.32 -6.32 -2.80
CA HIS A 165 13.06 -6.96 -3.89
C HIS A 165 12.44 -8.28 -4.39
N LEU A 166 11.63 -8.93 -3.57
CA LEU A 166 10.82 -10.10 -3.95
C LEU A 166 9.39 -9.76 -4.41
N SER A 167 9.13 -8.51 -4.81
CA SER A 167 7.78 -8.06 -5.17
C SER A 167 7.75 -7.34 -6.51
N ALA A 168 6.75 -7.63 -7.32
CA ALA A 168 6.49 -6.91 -8.57
C ALA A 168 5.77 -5.57 -8.40
N ILE A 169 5.30 -5.24 -7.16
CA ILE A 169 4.43 -4.07 -6.93
C ILE A 169 4.93 -3.11 -5.84
N LYS A 170 5.84 -3.56 -4.95
CA LYS A 170 6.37 -2.78 -3.83
C LYS A 170 7.62 -1.97 -4.22
N GLY A 171 8.09 -1.11 -3.28
CA GLY A 171 9.34 -0.36 -3.46
C GLY A 171 9.35 0.51 -4.70
N GLY A 172 8.28 1.28 -4.92
CA GLY A 172 8.13 2.20 -6.05
C GLY A 172 7.63 1.57 -7.36
N ARG A 173 7.53 0.24 -7.45
CA ARG A 173 7.22 -0.44 -8.71
C ARG A 173 5.81 -0.16 -9.21
N LEU A 174 4.83 0.07 -8.32
CA LEU A 174 3.48 0.44 -8.72
C LEU A 174 3.45 1.81 -9.41
N ALA A 175 4.12 2.82 -8.84
CA ALA A 175 4.21 4.14 -9.47
C ALA A 175 5.02 4.12 -10.77
N ALA A 176 6.11 3.32 -10.81
CA ALA A 176 6.88 3.14 -12.04
C ALA A 176 6.06 2.51 -13.17
N ALA A 177 5.17 1.55 -12.86
CA ALA A 177 4.26 0.94 -13.83
C ALA A 177 3.17 1.91 -14.31
N ALA A 178 2.75 2.83 -13.44
CA ALA A 178 1.74 3.85 -13.76
C ALA A 178 2.29 5.01 -14.62
N PHE A 179 3.61 5.19 -14.66
CA PHE A 179 4.21 6.27 -15.46
C PHE A 179 3.86 6.14 -16.94
N PRO A 180 3.45 7.23 -17.65
CA PRO A 180 3.55 8.65 -17.27
C PRO A 180 2.31 9.25 -16.58
N ALA A 181 1.34 8.46 -16.12
CA ALA A 181 0.21 8.99 -15.36
C ALA A 181 0.67 9.67 -14.07
N GLN A 182 -0.10 10.63 -13.58
CA GLN A 182 0.10 11.18 -12.25
C GLN A 182 -0.28 10.14 -11.21
N THR A 183 0.59 9.88 -10.23
CA THR A 183 0.28 8.99 -9.10
C THR A 183 0.22 9.79 -7.81
N VAL A 184 -0.95 9.81 -7.18
CA VAL A 184 -1.16 10.42 -5.86
C VAL A 184 -1.53 9.33 -4.87
N THR A 185 -0.70 9.14 -3.86
CA THR A 185 -0.97 8.20 -2.77
C THR A 185 -1.55 8.95 -1.58
N LEU A 186 -2.69 8.48 -1.11
CA LEU A 186 -3.29 8.90 0.16
C LEU A 186 -3.09 7.79 1.18
N ALA A 187 -2.40 8.08 2.27
CA ALA A 187 -2.04 7.08 3.25
C ALA A 187 -2.54 7.44 4.66
N ILE A 188 -3.20 6.46 5.30
CA ILE A 188 -3.43 6.44 6.75
C ILE A 188 -2.30 5.63 7.36
N SER A 189 -1.44 6.30 8.13
CA SER A 189 -0.27 5.66 8.73
C SER A 189 -0.63 4.89 10.00
N ASP A 190 -0.07 3.68 10.14
CA ASP A 190 0.00 2.92 11.39
C ASP A 190 1.47 2.61 11.76
N VAL A 191 2.42 3.31 11.14
CA VAL A 191 3.86 3.08 11.26
C VAL A 191 4.49 4.17 12.12
N PRO A 192 5.30 3.85 13.13
CA PRO A 192 6.08 4.85 13.85
C PRO A 192 7.00 5.63 12.91
N GLY A 193 6.93 6.97 13.00
CA GLY A 193 7.70 7.88 12.15
C GLY A 193 7.13 8.13 10.76
N ASP A 194 5.98 7.54 10.44
CA ASP A 194 5.17 7.83 9.25
C ASP A 194 5.90 7.75 7.90
N ASP A 195 6.96 6.94 7.82
CA ASP A 195 7.77 6.81 6.61
C ASP A 195 6.96 6.12 5.49
N PRO A 196 6.68 6.82 4.37
CA PRO A 196 5.94 6.25 3.24
C PRO A 196 6.64 5.02 2.61
N ALA A 197 7.96 4.89 2.76
CA ALA A 197 8.68 3.72 2.26
C ALA A 197 8.43 2.45 3.10
N ILE A 198 7.87 2.59 4.30
CA ILE A 198 7.47 1.50 5.19
C ILE A 198 5.98 1.18 5.05
N ILE A 199 5.12 2.21 4.93
CA ILE A 199 3.67 2.04 4.76
C ILE A 199 3.39 1.17 3.53
N ALA A 200 2.70 0.05 3.70
CA ALA A 200 2.44 -0.97 2.68
C ALA A 200 3.71 -1.45 1.93
N SER A 201 4.91 -1.23 2.48
CA SER A 201 6.23 -1.43 1.86
C SER A 201 6.47 -0.53 0.62
N GLY A 202 5.94 0.69 0.66
CA GLY A 202 6.24 1.78 -0.28
C GLY A 202 5.96 1.48 -1.76
N PRO A 203 4.75 1.10 -2.17
CA PRO A 203 4.49 0.73 -3.57
C PRO A 203 4.68 1.89 -4.56
N THR A 204 4.57 3.12 -4.09
CA THR A 204 4.59 4.33 -4.93
C THR A 204 5.73 5.30 -4.63
N VAL A 205 6.66 4.92 -3.76
CA VAL A 205 7.82 5.75 -3.41
C VAL A 205 9.12 5.02 -3.68
N ALA A 206 10.18 5.78 -3.90
CA ALA A 206 11.53 5.23 -4.06
C ALA A 206 11.92 4.36 -2.87
N ASP A 207 12.57 3.25 -3.15
CA ASP A 207 13.08 2.35 -2.12
C ASP A 207 14.47 2.83 -1.67
N PRO A 208 14.66 3.19 -0.39
CA PRO A 208 15.98 3.54 0.12
C PRO A 208 16.92 2.33 0.25
N SER A 209 16.38 1.10 0.33
CA SER A 209 17.20 -0.12 0.40
C SER A 209 17.62 -0.58 -0.99
N THR A 210 18.73 -1.31 -1.06
CA THR A 210 19.29 -1.84 -2.30
C THR A 210 19.19 -3.36 -2.35
N LEU A 211 19.36 -3.95 -3.53
CA LEU A 211 19.51 -5.39 -3.69
C LEU A 211 20.71 -5.93 -2.89
N ALA A 212 21.77 -5.13 -2.75
CA ALA A 212 22.93 -5.48 -1.91
C ALA A 212 22.54 -5.56 -0.43
N ASP A 213 21.70 -4.63 0.07
CA ASP A 213 21.20 -4.67 1.45
C ASP A 213 20.34 -5.92 1.67
N ALA A 214 19.48 -6.26 0.71
CA ALA A 214 18.67 -7.47 0.78
C ALA A 214 19.54 -8.75 0.88
N ASN A 215 20.58 -8.85 0.05
CA ASN A 215 21.51 -9.97 0.09
C ASN A 215 22.34 -9.98 1.38
N TYR A 216 22.79 -8.83 1.88
CA TYR A 216 23.49 -8.73 3.17
C TYR A 216 22.62 -9.26 4.34
N VAL A 217 21.33 -8.95 4.36
CA VAL A 217 20.41 -9.48 5.40
C VAL A 217 20.32 -11.01 5.35
N ILE A 218 20.23 -11.58 4.14
CA ILE A 218 20.22 -13.05 3.97
C ILE A 218 21.51 -13.67 4.55
N GLU A 219 22.66 -13.11 4.23
CA GLU A 219 23.96 -13.57 4.74
C GLU A 219 24.08 -13.40 6.26
N LYS A 220 23.69 -12.23 6.79
CA LYS A 220 23.75 -11.89 8.21
C LYS A 220 22.98 -12.87 9.09
N TYR A 221 21.79 -13.27 8.64
CA TYR A 221 20.94 -14.19 9.39
C TYR A 221 21.04 -15.64 8.92
N GLN A 222 21.92 -15.93 7.95
CA GLN A 222 22.15 -17.28 7.40
C GLN A 222 20.85 -17.95 6.94
N ILE A 223 19.99 -17.19 6.24
CA ILE A 223 18.69 -17.67 5.79
C ILE A 223 18.87 -18.59 4.58
N GLU A 224 18.38 -19.80 4.68
CA GLU A 224 18.32 -20.72 3.55
C GLU A 224 17.25 -20.31 2.56
N LEU A 225 17.66 -19.91 1.36
CA LEU A 225 16.73 -19.47 0.34
C LEU A 225 16.28 -20.62 -0.57
N PRO A 226 15.00 -20.68 -0.96
CA PRO A 226 14.59 -21.48 -2.10
C PRO A 226 15.42 -21.13 -3.35
N PRO A 227 15.79 -22.12 -4.21
CA PRO A 227 16.64 -21.87 -5.36
C PRO A 227 16.12 -20.76 -6.31
N ALA A 228 14.81 -20.68 -6.51
CA ALA A 228 14.19 -19.62 -7.33
C ALA A 228 14.35 -18.23 -6.70
N VAL A 229 14.22 -18.11 -5.38
CA VAL A 229 14.44 -16.84 -4.66
C VAL A 229 15.90 -16.41 -4.75
N GLN A 230 16.84 -17.35 -4.60
CA GLN A 230 18.26 -17.07 -4.76
C GLN A 230 18.59 -16.56 -6.16
N MET A 231 18.03 -17.18 -7.21
CA MET A 231 18.19 -16.72 -8.58
C MET A 231 17.64 -15.31 -8.80
N VAL A 232 16.49 -14.99 -8.22
CA VAL A 232 15.86 -13.66 -8.33
C VAL A 232 16.71 -12.61 -7.64
N LEU A 233 17.16 -12.84 -6.40
CA LEU A 233 18.03 -11.90 -5.68
C LEU A 233 19.43 -11.76 -6.29
N GLY A 234 19.83 -12.68 -7.16
CA GLY A 234 21.08 -12.58 -7.96
C GLY A 234 20.95 -11.72 -9.24
N ARG A 235 19.72 -11.33 -9.65
CA ARG A 235 19.48 -10.59 -10.89
C ARG A 235 19.48 -9.08 -10.65
N LYS A 236 20.24 -8.30 -11.42
CA LYS A 236 20.19 -6.83 -11.38
C LYS A 236 18.80 -6.27 -11.66
N SER A 237 17.98 -6.96 -12.45
CA SER A 237 16.58 -6.56 -12.73
C SER A 237 15.65 -6.67 -11.52
N SER A 238 16.08 -7.31 -10.43
CA SER A 238 15.35 -7.35 -9.17
C SER A 238 15.54 -6.09 -8.33
N GLU A 239 16.42 -5.17 -8.74
CA GLU A 239 16.58 -3.86 -8.09
C GLU A 239 15.28 -3.04 -8.18
N THR A 240 14.96 -2.32 -7.11
CA THR A 240 13.78 -1.46 -7.01
C THR A 240 14.07 -0.04 -7.51
N PRO A 241 13.07 0.74 -7.96
CA PRO A 241 13.22 2.15 -8.27
C PRO A 241 13.83 2.97 -7.12
N LYS A 242 14.79 3.84 -7.43
CA LYS A 242 15.56 4.64 -6.46
C LYS A 242 15.16 6.11 -6.50
N ALA A 243 15.64 6.88 -5.52
CA ALA A 243 15.51 8.33 -5.53
C ALA A 243 16.12 8.91 -6.81
N GLY A 244 15.36 9.77 -7.50
CA GLY A 244 15.76 10.34 -8.78
C GLY A 244 15.43 9.49 -10.01
N ASP A 245 14.80 8.31 -9.84
CA ASP A 245 14.32 7.52 -10.97
C ASP A 245 13.25 8.32 -11.76
N PRO A 246 13.44 8.52 -13.09
CA PRO A 246 12.48 9.25 -13.92
C PRO A 246 11.05 8.68 -13.89
N LEU A 247 10.88 7.39 -13.65
CA LEU A 247 9.57 6.75 -13.57
C LEU A 247 8.78 7.15 -12.30
N LEU A 248 9.43 7.74 -11.31
CA LEU A 248 8.79 8.19 -10.06
C LEU A 248 8.54 9.71 -10.02
N GLN A 249 8.95 10.48 -11.03
CA GLN A 249 8.90 11.95 -11.01
C GLN A 249 7.48 12.52 -10.90
N ARG A 250 6.44 11.74 -11.25
CA ARG A 250 5.03 12.14 -11.17
C ARG A 250 4.27 11.46 -10.02
N ALA A 251 5.00 10.79 -9.12
CA ALA A 251 4.44 10.18 -7.92
C ALA A 251 4.58 11.12 -6.72
N SER A 252 3.54 11.19 -5.90
CA SER A 252 3.51 11.92 -4.64
C SER A 252 2.74 11.17 -3.57
N VAL A 253 3.07 11.39 -2.30
CA VAL A 253 2.38 10.81 -1.15
C VAL A 253 1.88 11.91 -0.24
N ARG A 254 0.65 11.76 0.25
CA ARG A 254 0.01 12.60 1.26
C ARG A 254 -0.41 11.70 2.41
N LEU A 255 0.10 11.97 3.60
CA LEU A 255 -0.42 11.38 4.82
C LEU A 255 -1.71 12.13 5.16
N ILE A 256 -2.80 11.39 5.27
CA ILE A 256 -4.11 11.98 5.57
C ILE A 256 -4.48 11.84 7.03
N VAL A 257 -3.89 10.88 7.73
CA VAL A 257 -3.96 10.69 9.18
C VAL A 257 -2.72 9.97 9.67
N THR A 258 -2.20 10.42 10.81
CA THR A 258 -1.11 9.79 11.53
C THR A 258 -1.57 9.28 12.90
N PRO A 259 -0.86 8.33 13.52
CA PRO A 259 -1.13 7.92 14.90
C PRO A 259 -1.07 9.08 15.90
N GLN A 260 -0.17 10.03 15.68
CA GLN A 260 -0.01 11.21 16.54
C GLN A 260 -1.26 12.09 16.51
N GLU A 261 -1.78 12.42 15.32
CA GLU A 261 -3.00 13.22 15.17
C GLU A 261 -4.21 12.52 15.81
N ALA A 262 -4.32 11.19 15.70
CA ALA A 262 -5.38 10.44 16.35
C ALA A 262 -5.28 10.44 17.88
N LEU A 263 -4.07 10.51 18.46
CA LEU A 263 -3.85 10.55 19.90
C LEU A 263 -4.02 11.97 20.50
N GLU A 264 -3.82 13.00 19.71
CA GLU A 264 -3.96 14.40 20.11
C GLU A 264 -5.40 14.93 20.04
N ALA A 265 -6.31 14.19 19.40
CA ALA A 265 -7.72 14.54 19.25
C ALA A 265 -8.55 14.23 20.49
#